data_52afc43fd994fdc110e69887b2295126
#
_entry.id   52afc43fd994fdc110e69887b2295126
#
_cell.length_a   1.000
_cell.length_b   1.000
_cell.length_c   1.000
_cell.angle_alpha   90.00
_cell.angle_beta   90.00
_cell.angle_gamma   90.00
#
_symmetry.space_group_name_H-M   'P 1'
#
loop_
_entity.id
_entity.type
_entity.pdbx_description
1 polymer ?
#
loop_
_entity_poly.entity_id
_entity_poly.type
_entity_poly.pdbx_seq_one_letter_code
_entity_poly.pdbx_strand_id
1 'polypeptide(L)'
;MYEEMFSKRLAQLRMQKGVSARDMSLSLGQNHGYINSIENGKTFPTMTNFFYICEYLHITPKEFFEDGSADPETIRKMVENLKRLDGEQ
;
A
#
# COMPACT_ATOMS: atom_id res chain seq x y z
N MET A 1 -9.56 -0.86 -11.26
CA MET A 1 -10.03 -0.55 -9.92
C MET A 1 -9.02 -0.92 -8.84
N TYR A 2 -8.70 -2.18 -8.69
CA TYR A 2 -7.68 -2.58 -7.70
C TYR A 2 -6.30 -2.09 -8.08
N GLU A 3 -6.03 -1.94 -9.35
CA GLU A 3 -4.76 -1.40 -9.84
C GLU A 3 -4.53 0.01 -9.32
N GLU A 4 -5.56 0.83 -9.37
CA GLU A 4 -5.46 2.20 -8.88
C GLU A 4 -5.26 2.22 -7.37
N MET A 5 -5.92 1.33 -6.66
CA MET A 5 -5.76 1.22 -5.22
C MET A 5 -4.32 0.87 -4.86
N PHE A 6 -3.74 -0.07 -5.59
CA PHE A 6 -2.36 -0.48 -5.37
C PHE A 6 -1.41 0.70 -5.59
N SER A 7 -1.56 1.39 -6.71
CA SER A 7 -0.69 2.51 -7.05
C SER A 7 -0.76 3.62 -6.01
N LYS A 8 -1.96 3.94 -5.57
CA LYS A 8 -2.16 4.98 -4.56
C LYS A 8 -1.61 4.57 -3.20
N ARG A 9 -1.81 3.30 -2.83
CA ARG A 9 -1.30 2.79 -1.56
C ARG A 9 0.21 2.83 -1.54
N LEU A 10 0.85 2.42 -2.63
CA LEU A 10 2.29 2.46 -2.72
C LEU A 10 2.82 3.89 -2.55
N ALA A 11 2.20 4.84 -3.25
CA ALA A 11 2.62 6.24 -3.14
C ALA A 11 2.45 6.75 -1.71
N GLN A 12 1.35 6.40 -1.06
CA GLN A 12 1.09 6.79 0.32
C GLN A 12 2.17 6.26 1.26
N LEU A 13 2.47 4.98 1.15
CA LEU A 13 3.47 4.35 2.03
C LEU A 13 4.86 4.93 1.78
N ARG A 14 5.19 5.18 0.51
CA ARG A 14 6.48 5.79 0.17
C ARG A 14 6.59 7.18 0.78
N MET A 15 5.54 7.98 0.65
CA MET A 15 5.54 9.33 1.21
C MET A 15 5.64 9.31 2.72
N GLN A 16 4.97 8.36 3.37
CA GLN A 16 5.04 8.20 4.82
C GLN A 16 6.46 7.86 5.26
N LYS A 17 7.17 7.08 4.44
CA LYS A 17 8.57 6.75 4.73
C LYS A 17 9.49 7.95 4.49
N GLY A 18 9.05 8.91 3.70
CA GLY A 18 9.84 10.12 3.44
C GLY A 18 10.93 9.93 2.39
N VAL A 19 10.73 9.02 1.44
CA VAL A 19 11.71 8.76 0.38
C VAL A 19 11.12 9.11 -0.97
N SER A 20 12.00 9.49 -1.92
CA SER A 20 11.57 9.76 -3.28
C SER A 20 11.34 8.45 -4.03
N ALA A 21 10.53 8.52 -5.08
CA ALA A 21 10.32 7.35 -5.95
C ALA A 21 11.64 6.88 -6.56
N ARG A 22 12.50 7.84 -6.93
CA ARG A 22 13.80 7.51 -7.49
C ARG A 22 14.67 6.76 -6.49
N ASP A 23 14.77 7.27 -5.27
CA ASP A 23 15.62 6.63 -4.25
C ASP A 23 15.12 5.24 -3.91
N MET A 24 13.81 5.09 -3.78
CA MET A 24 13.22 3.79 -3.51
C MET A 24 13.51 2.81 -4.65
N SER A 25 13.36 3.27 -5.91
CA SER A 25 13.65 2.42 -7.07
C SER A 25 15.08 1.91 -7.04
N LEU A 26 16.02 2.80 -6.80
CA LEU A 26 17.44 2.43 -6.77
C LEU A 26 17.75 1.51 -5.61
N SER A 27 17.15 1.75 -4.45
CA SER A 27 17.35 0.89 -3.29
C SER A 27 16.83 -0.52 -3.52
N LEU A 28 15.83 -0.66 -4.38
CA LEU A 28 15.29 -1.98 -4.76
C LEU A 28 16.09 -2.65 -5.86
N GLY A 29 17.18 -2.02 -6.33
CA GLY A 29 17.98 -2.56 -7.40
C GLY A 29 17.34 -2.42 -8.78
N GLN A 30 16.40 -1.49 -8.91
CA GLN A 30 15.68 -1.26 -10.16
C GLN A 30 16.16 0.05 -10.81
N ASN A 31 15.71 0.29 -12.06
CA ASN A 31 16.02 1.57 -12.67
C ASN A 31 15.29 2.69 -11.96
N HIS A 32 15.76 3.92 -12.17
CA HIS A 32 15.28 5.07 -11.39
C HIS A 32 13.80 5.40 -11.58
N GLY A 33 13.18 4.93 -12.63
CA GLY A 33 11.77 5.20 -12.91
C GLY A 33 10.82 4.09 -12.49
N TYR A 34 11.32 3.05 -11.85
CA TYR A 34 10.54 1.85 -11.56
C TYR A 34 9.31 2.14 -10.68
N ILE A 35 9.54 2.77 -9.54
CA ILE A 35 8.45 3.06 -8.62
C ILE A 35 7.46 4.07 -9.21
N ASN A 36 8.00 5.08 -9.89
CA ASN A 36 7.15 6.08 -10.54
C ASN A 36 6.21 5.43 -11.56
N SER A 37 6.70 4.47 -12.33
CA SER A 37 5.88 3.75 -13.30
C SER A 37 4.75 2.99 -12.63
N ILE A 38 5.00 2.38 -11.48
CA ILE A 38 3.97 1.67 -10.74
C ILE A 38 2.94 2.66 -10.18
N GLU A 39 3.41 3.76 -9.60
CA GLU A 39 2.51 4.76 -9.02
C GLU A 39 1.64 5.44 -10.06
N ASN A 40 2.12 5.51 -11.30
CA ASN A 40 1.35 6.07 -12.40
C ASN A 40 0.48 5.04 -13.11
N GLY A 41 0.45 3.82 -12.63
CA GLY A 41 -0.38 2.78 -13.20
C GLY A 41 0.11 2.21 -14.52
N LYS A 42 1.36 2.48 -14.89
CA LYS A 42 1.92 2.00 -16.17
C LYS A 42 2.36 0.56 -16.10
N THR A 43 2.74 0.09 -14.92
CA THR A 43 3.21 -1.27 -14.76
C THR A 43 2.92 -1.72 -13.33
N PHE A 44 3.06 -3.02 -13.09
CA PHE A 44 2.94 -3.61 -11.76
C PHE A 44 4.18 -4.40 -11.43
N PRO A 45 4.51 -4.53 -10.17
CA PRO A 45 5.61 -5.40 -9.79
C PRO A 45 5.20 -6.87 -9.94
N THR A 46 6.18 -7.72 -10.15
CA THR A 46 5.97 -9.15 -9.95
C THR A 46 5.70 -9.39 -8.46
N MET A 47 5.18 -10.56 -8.14
CA MET A 47 4.96 -10.91 -6.74
C MET A 47 6.28 -10.87 -5.95
N THR A 48 7.36 -11.37 -6.55
CA THR A 48 8.67 -11.32 -5.90
C THR A 48 9.08 -9.88 -5.60
N ASN A 49 8.94 -9.01 -6.56
CA ASN A 49 9.29 -7.61 -6.37
C ASN A 49 8.37 -6.92 -5.37
N PHE A 50 7.10 -7.32 -5.33
CA PHE A 50 6.17 -6.81 -4.34
C PHE A 50 6.66 -7.15 -2.93
N PHE A 51 7.14 -8.37 -2.72
CA PHE A 51 7.68 -8.74 -1.41
C PHE A 51 8.91 -7.89 -1.05
N TYR A 52 9.77 -7.60 -2.02
CA TYR A 52 10.90 -6.70 -1.76
C TYR A 52 10.43 -5.28 -1.40
N ILE A 53 9.37 -4.82 -2.04
CA ILE A 53 8.77 -3.53 -1.72
C ILE A 53 8.31 -3.53 -0.25
N CYS A 54 7.62 -4.58 0.17
CA CYS A 54 7.16 -4.69 1.55
C CYS A 54 8.33 -4.71 2.53
N GLU A 55 9.39 -5.46 2.20
CA GLU A 55 10.58 -5.49 3.04
C GLU A 55 11.22 -4.11 3.16
N TYR A 56 11.33 -3.42 2.05
CA TYR A 56 11.90 -2.08 2.05
C TYR A 56 11.08 -1.13 2.92
N LEU A 57 9.77 -1.26 2.88
CA LEU A 57 8.86 -0.42 3.65
C LEU A 57 8.69 -0.90 5.09
N HIS A 58 9.29 -2.03 5.45
CA HIS A 58 9.17 -2.64 6.79
C HIS A 58 7.73 -2.94 7.17
N ILE A 59 6.97 -3.45 6.22
CA ILE A 59 5.59 -3.86 6.45
C ILE A 59 5.37 -5.26 5.88
N THR A 60 4.32 -5.90 6.34
CA THR A 60 3.92 -7.18 5.75
C THR A 60 3.04 -6.92 4.54
N PRO A 61 2.87 -7.92 3.64
CA PRO A 61 1.90 -7.78 2.55
C PRO A 61 0.48 -7.47 3.05
N LYS A 62 0.10 -8.03 4.19
CA LYS A 62 -1.21 -7.72 4.77
C LYS A 62 -1.29 -6.24 5.12
N GLU A 63 -0.27 -5.71 5.75
CA GLU A 63 -0.24 -4.30 6.13
C GLU A 63 -0.25 -3.38 4.93
N PHE A 64 0.35 -3.83 3.82
CA PHE A 64 0.32 -3.06 2.60
C PHE A 64 -1.13 -2.77 2.18
N PHE A 65 -2.00 -3.77 2.30
CA PHE A 65 -3.38 -3.65 1.88
C PHE A 65 -4.31 -3.18 3.00
N GLU A 66 -3.80 -2.97 4.20
CA GLU A 66 -4.58 -2.37 5.28
C GLU A 66 -4.52 -0.87 5.12
N ASP A 67 -5.51 -0.33 4.45
CA ASP A 67 -5.52 1.08 4.15
C ASP A 67 -6.19 1.85 5.27
N GLY A 68 -5.39 2.57 6.03
CA GLY A 68 -5.89 3.44 7.08
C GLY A 68 -6.74 4.59 6.55
N SER A 69 -6.70 4.82 5.25
CA SER A 69 -7.54 5.82 4.61
C SER A 69 -8.72 5.20 3.87
N ALA A 70 -9.16 4.02 4.33
CA ALA A 70 -10.38 3.41 3.83
C ALA A 70 -11.51 4.44 3.86
N ASP A 71 -12.43 4.34 2.90
CA ASP A 71 -13.51 5.31 2.82
C ASP A 71 -14.37 5.27 4.09
N PRO A 72 -15.10 6.36 4.36
CA PRO A 72 -15.90 6.43 5.59
C PRO A 72 -16.90 5.31 5.75
N GLU A 73 -17.46 4.83 4.64
CA GLU A 73 -18.42 3.74 4.68
C GLU A 73 -17.79 2.45 5.20
N THR A 74 -16.60 2.13 4.69
CA THR A 74 -15.87 0.95 5.13
C THR A 74 -15.52 1.05 6.61
N ILE A 75 -15.05 2.21 7.04
CA ILE A 75 -14.71 2.43 8.45
C ILE A 75 -15.94 2.24 9.33
N ARG A 76 -17.07 2.79 8.90
CA ARG A 76 -18.31 2.67 9.66
C ARG A 76 -18.73 1.22 9.81
N LYS A 77 -18.64 0.45 8.72
CA LYS A 77 -18.98 -0.97 8.76
C LYS A 77 -18.08 -1.73 9.71
N MET A 78 -16.80 -1.40 9.72
CA MET A 78 -15.87 -2.05 10.63
C MET A 78 -16.22 -1.76 12.08
N VAL A 79 -16.55 -0.50 12.38
CA VAL A 79 -16.94 -0.10 13.74
C VAL A 79 -18.23 -0.81 14.14
N GLU A 80 -19.21 -0.87 13.25
CA GLU A 80 -20.47 -1.54 13.53
C GLU A 80 -20.27 -3.01 13.84
N ASN A 81 -19.38 -3.68 13.06
CA ASN A 81 -19.08 -5.08 13.31
C ASN A 81 -18.45 -5.29 14.68
N LEU A 82 -17.55 -4.41 15.07
CA LEU A 82 -16.92 -4.49 16.38
C LEU A 82 -17.93 -4.27 17.49
N LYS A 83 -18.82 -3.32 17.32
CA LYS A 83 -19.88 -3.06 18.30
C LYS A 83 -20.83 -4.23 18.42
N ARG A 84 -21.14 -4.88 17.30
CA ARG A 84 -22.02 -6.03 17.31
C ARG A 84 -21.39 -7.17 18.10
N LEU A 85 -20.09 -7.38 17.93
CA LEU A 85 -19.41 -8.42 18.67
C LEU A 85 -19.40 -8.16 20.17
N ASP A 86 -19.32 -6.89 20.56
CA ASP A 86 -19.24 -6.52 21.97
C ASP A 86 -20.59 -6.23 22.57
N GLY A 87 -21.50 -5.71 21.79
CA GLY A 87 -22.72 -5.13 22.31
C GLY A 87 -23.93 -6.03 22.30
N GLU A 88 -23.82 -7.19 21.71
CA GLU A 88 -24.98 -8.07 21.57
C GLU A 88 -25.11 -9.08 22.67
N GLN A 89 -24.31 -8.96 23.67
CA GLN A 89 -24.39 -9.86 24.81
C GLN A 89 -25.66 -9.75 25.59
#